data_17ae898e874160e397ed248cb66f2a75
#
_entry.id   17ae898e874160e397ed248cb66f2a75
#
_cell.length_a   1.000
_cell.length_b   1.000
_cell.length_c   1.000
_cell.angle_alpha   90.00
_cell.angle_beta   90.00
_cell.angle_gamma   90.00
#
_symmetry.space_group_name_H-M   'P 1'
#
loop_
_entity.id
_entity.type
_entity.pdbx_description
1 polymer ?
#
loop_
_entity_poly.entity_id
_entity_poly.type
_entity_poly.pdbx_seq_one_letter_code
_entity_poly.pdbx_strand_id
1 'polypeptide(L)'
;LKGNENGGFVSADETVRKMLPYNQEYVLKEGTYPEKAQEIAAGRAFFDAVGYHDVKVGDTVTLEYRSGMQSEYAPVEFTVSGILYDRDEYTIEASYVVFGSQDFYNERVAEGDRQYNIYFTLSDSANVSMNNVAPVIKEIADSCGIDQKNVIINDLYLQWVLQPSYEMIVVCGTLILGIVLFSVVVIYNIFQVGIAQKVQEYGKIK
;
A
#
# COMPACT_ATOMS: atom_id res chain seq x y z
N LEU A 1 -0.44 -21.81 -1.40
CA LEU A 1 -1.13 -22.70 -0.46
C LEU A 1 -2.44 -23.17 -1.07
N LYS A 2 -2.80 -24.45 -0.89
CA LYS A 2 -4.09 -24.98 -1.34
C LYS A 2 -5.21 -24.47 -0.43
N GLY A 3 -6.33 -24.09 -1.02
CA GLY A 3 -7.43 -23.45 -0.29
C GLY A 3 -7.34 -21.94 -0.19
N ASN A 4 -6.21 -21.38 -0.56
CA ASN A 4 -6.01 -19.93 -0.70
C ASN A 4 -5.20 -19.64 -1.98
N GLU A 5 -5.85 -19.74 -3.11
CA GLU A 5 -5.20 -19.62 -4.43
C GLU A 5 -4.52 -18.26 -4.66
N ASN A 6 -4.91 -17.24 -3.90
CA ASN A 6 -4.35 -15.90 -3.97
C ASN A 6 -3.34 -15.59 -2.85
N GLY A 7 -3.05 -16.54 -1.96
CA GLY A 7 -2.12 -16.38 -0.84
C GLY A 7 -0.79 -17.08 -1.08
N GLY A 8 0.29 -16.39 -0.77
CA GLY A 8 1.64 -16.89 -0.88
C GLY A 8 2.44 -16.71 0.40
N PHE A 9 3.51 -17.48 0.53
CA PHE A 9 4.51 -17.22 1.56
C PHE A 9 5.27 -15.94 1.24
N VAL A 10 5.40 -15.10 2.23
CA VAL A 10 6.23 -13.89 2.20
C VAL A 10 7.34 -14.06 3.23
N SER A 11 8.56 -13.81 2.84
CA SER A 11 9.66 -13.59 3.76
C SER A 11 10.11 -12.15 3.59
N ALA A 12 10.05 -11.36 4.64
CA ALA A 12 10.43 -9.95 4.64
C ALA A 12 11.33 -9.65 5.83
N ASP A 13 12.43 -8.95 5.58
CA ASP A 13 13.31 -8.50 6.64
C ASP A 13 12.66 -7.38 7.48
N GLU A 14 13.30 -7.02 8.58
CA GLU A 14 12.80 -5.99 9.49
C GLU A 14 12.65 -4.62 8.80
N THR A 15 13.54 -4.32 7.86
CA THR A 15 13.53 -3.05 7.12
C THR A 15 12.29 -2.95 6.24
N VAL A 16 12.00 -4.01 5.48
CA VAL A 16 10.81 -4.07 4.62
C VAL A 16 9.54 -4.01 5.47
N ARG A 17 9.45 -4.72 6.57
CA ARG A 17 8.29 -4.67 7.47
C ARG A 17 8.05 -3.27 8.02
N LYS A 18 9.10 -2.50 8.32
CA LYS A 18 9.01 -1.10 8.74
C LYS A 18 8.63 -0.14 7.61
N MET A 19 9.00 -0.45 6.36
CA MET A 19 8.63 0.33 5.18
C MET A 19 7.17 0.15 4.77
N LEU A 20 6.51 -0.93 5.19
CA LEU A 20 5.12 -1.26 4.84
C LEU A 20 4.14 -1.13 6.03
N PRO A 21 4.20 -0.04 6.83
CA PRO A 21 3.43 0.08 8.08
C PRO A 21 1.91 0.19 7.85
N TYR A 22 1.48 0.43 6.62
CA TYR A 22 0.06 0.57 6.28
C TYR A 22 -0.64 -0.77 6.06
N ASN A 23 0.11 -1.86 5.91
CA ASN A 23 -0.46 -3.18 5.79
C ASN A 23 -0.51 -3.83 7.17
N GLN A 24 -1.63 -3.74 7.86
CA GLN A 24 -1.81 -4.34 9.20
C GLN A 24 -1.49 -5.84 9.19
N GLU A 25 -1.75 -6.52 8.09
CA GLU A 25 -1.43 -7.94 7.88
C GLU A 25 0.07 -8.27 7.88
N TYR A 26 0.95 -7.26 7.89
CA TYR A 26 2.40 -7.43 8.08
C TYR A 26 2.83 -7.20 9.53
N VAL A 27 1.92 -6.77 10.39
CA VAL A 27 2.20 -6.42 11.78
C VAL A 27 1.88 -7.58 12.69
N LEU A 28 2.84 -7.93 13.55
CA LEU A 28 2.70 -8.99 14.53
C LEU A 28 1.79 -8.54 15.68
N LYS A 29 0.78 -9.36 15.98
CA LYS A 29 -0.12 -9.19 17.11
C LYS A 29 0.33 -9.98 18.34
N GLU A 30 0.81 -11.21 18.11
CA GLU A 30 1.24 -12.14 19.15
C GLU A 30 2.44 -12.96 18.64
N GLY A 31 3.38 -13.33 19.51
CA GLY A 31 4.50 -14.21 19.18
C GLY A 31 5.67 -13.53 18.49
N THR A 32 6.32 -14.20 17.57
CA THR A 32 7.49 -13.74 16.81
C THR A 32 7.34 -14.02 15.32
N TYR A 33 8.09 -13.28 14.49
CA TYR A 33 8.20 -13.65 13.08
C TYR A 33 8.96 -14.97 12.93
N PRO A 34 8.66 -15.75 11.86
CA PRO A 34 9.33 -17.02 11.62
C PRO A 34 10.84 -16.85 11.40
N GLU A 35 11.62 -17.61 12.13
CA GLU A 35 13.08 -17.68 11.96
C GLU A 35 13.52 -19.03 11.41
N LYS A 36 12.87 -20.12 11.84
CA LYS A 36 13.20 -21.50 11.42
C LYS A 36 12.35 -21.94 10.24
N ALA A 37 12.86 -22.90 9.48
CA ALA A 37 12.25 -23.40 8.25
C ALA A 37 10.79 -23.88 8.41
N GLN A 38 10.44 -24.46 9.57
CA GLN A 38 9.09 -24.95 9.85
C GLN A 38 8.23 -23.97 10.64
N GLU A 39 8.61 -22.71 10.74
CA GLU A 39 7.82 -21.70 11.44
C GLU A 39 7.01 -20.85 10.45
N ILE A 40 5.78 -20.50 10.86
CA ILE A 40 4.92 -19.57 10.13
C ILE A 40 4.26 -18.54 11.06
N ALA A 41 3.94 -17.37 10.50
CA ALA A 41 3.06 -16.40 11.13
C ALA A 41 2.01 -15.92 10.12
N ALA A 42 0.74 -15.89 10.55
CA ALA A 42 -0.37 -15.45 9.72
C ALA A 42 -1.50 -14.87 10.58
N GLY A 43 -2.45 -14.18 9.96
CA GLY A 43 -3.67 -13.72 10.60
C GLY A 43 -4.60 -14.86 10.98
N ARG A 44 -5.49 -14.65 11.95
CA ARG A 44 -6.48 -15.65 12.37
C ARG A 44 -7.43 -16.02 11.23
N ALA A 45 -7.83 -15.02 10.42
CA ALA A 45 -8.68 -15.25 9.26
C ALA A 45 -8.07 -16.23 8.24
N PHE A 46 -6.73 -16.25 8.09
CA PHE A 46 -6.06 -17.27 7.28
C PHE A 46 -6.23 -18.67 7.87
N PHE A 47 -5.95 -18.85 9.16
CA PHE A 47 -6.07 -20.15 9.81
C PHE A 47 -7.50 -20.68 9.76
N ASP A 48 -8.50 -19.84 9.98
CA ASP A 48 -9.91 -20.17 9.84
C ASP A 48 -10.26 -20.62 8.41
N ALA A 49 -9.74 -19.92 7.40
CA ALA A 49 -9.98 -20.23 5.99
C ALA A 49 -9.38 -21.59 5.56
N VAL A 50 -8.31 -22.03 6.22
CA VAL A 50 -7.69 -23.35 5.97
C VAL A 50 -8.16 -24.43 6.96
N GLY A 51 -9.17 -24.13 7.80
CA GLY A 51 -9.86 -25.08 8.66
C GLY A 51 -9.28 -25.23 10.06
N TYR A 52 -8.40 -24.34 10.49
CA TYR A 52 -7.85 -24.34 11.84
C TYR A 52 -8.45 -23.20 12.67
N HIS A 53 -9.30 -23.52 13.63
CA HIS A 53 -9.94 -22.55 14.51
C HIS A 53 -9.19 -22.42 15.85
N ASP A 54 -9.22 -21.21 16.42
CA ASP A 54 -8.62 -20.90 17.71
C ASP A 54 -7.11 -21.17 17.83
N VAL A 55 -6.37 -21.08 16.72
CA VAL A 55 -4.92 -21.30 16.67
C VAL A 55 -4.17 -20.35 17.60
N LYS A 56 -3.18 -20.89 18.30
CA LYS A 56 -2.29 -20.17 19.21
C LYS A 56 -0.84 -20.29 18.79
N VAL A 57 -0.03 -19.37 19.27
CA VAL A 57 1.42 -19.46 19.12
C VAL A 57 1.92 -20.74 19.79
N GLY A 58 2.71 -21.51 19.07
CA GLY A 58 3.23 -22.83 19.48
C GLY A 58 2.44 -24.01 18.92
N ASP A 59 1.24 -23.80 18.37
CA ASP A 59 0.46 -24.87 17.75
C ASP A 59 1.11 -25.35 16.45
N THR A 60 0.84 -26.60 16.11
CA THR A 60 1.28 -27.19 14.84
C THR A 60 0.12 -27.30 13.87
N VAL A 61 0.35 -26.87 12.64
CA VAL A 61 -0.63 -26.91 11.54
C VAL A 61 -0.01 -27.57 10.31
N THR A 62 -0.79 -28.35 9.58
CA THR A 62 -0.36 -28.98 8.33
C THR A 62 -1.00 -28.23 7.17
N LEU A 63 -0.17 -27.63 6.31
CA LEU A 63 -0.63 -26.87 5.14
C LEU A 63 -0.18 -27.57 3.87
N GLU A 64 -1.04 -27.61 2.87
CA GLU A 64 -0.65 -28.08 1.54
C GLU A 64 0.07 -26.95 0.76
N TYR A 65 1.35 -27.14 0.54
CA TYR A 65 2.25 -26.19 -0.11
C TYR A 65 2.76 -26.72 -1.44
N ARG A 66 2.99 -25.81 -2.38
CA ARG A 66 3.74 -26.06 -3.62
C ARG A 66 4.78 -24.95 -3.85
N SER A 67 5.95 -25.31 -4.35
CA SER A 67 7.05 -24.36 -4.60
C SER A 67 6.89 -23.50 -5.86
N GLY A 68 6.01 -23.90 -6.77
CA GLY A 68 5.75 -23.20 -8.02
C GLY A 68 4.42 -23.58 -8.64
N MET A 69 3.97 -22.86 -9.67
CA MET A 69 2.68 -23.10 -10.31
C MET A 69 2.54 -24.50 -10.93
N GLN A 70 3.66 -25.11 -11.36
CA GLN A 70 3.68 -26.42 -12.00
C GLN A 70 3.98 -27.57 -11.04
N SER A 71 4.31 -27.26 -9.77
CA SER A 71 4.59 -28.25 -8.74
C SER A 71 3.30 -28.79 -8.14
N GLU A 72 3.30 -30.05 -7.73
CA GLU A 72 2.20 -30.65 -6.99
C GLU A 72 2.17 -30.14 -5.55
N TYR A 73 0.98 -30.11 -4.96
CA TYR A 73 0.81 -29.79 -3.56
C TYR A 73 1.29 -30.94 -2.68
N ALA A 74 2.05 -30.62 -1.66
CA ALA A 74 2.50 -31.56 -0.66
C ALA A 74 2.18 -31.04 0.75
N PRO A 75 1.77 -31.92 1.69
CA PRO A 75 1.55 -31.50 3.07
C PRO A 75 2.88 -31.14 3.72
N VAL A 76 2.91 -30.01 4.39
CA VAL A 76 4.06 -29.53 5.17
C VAL A 76 3.56 -29.14 6.55
N GLU A 77 4.23 -29.64 7.57
CA GLU A 77 3.94 -29.33 8.96
C GLU A 77 4.69 -28.06 9.38
N PHE A 78 3.96 -27.13 10.00
CA PHE A 78 4.50 -25.86 10.47
C PHE A 78 4.13 -25.64 11.94
N THR A 79 5.02 -25.01 12.68
CA THR A 79 4.77 -24.44 13.99
C THR A 79 4.36 -22.97 13.83
N VAL A 80 3.27 -22.58 14.45
CA VAL A 80 2.82 -21.19 14.48
C VAL A 80 3.71 -20.38 15.41
N SER A 81 4.59 -19.56 14.86
CA SER A 81 5.49 -18.71 15.64
C SER A 81 4.86 -17.38 16.02
N GLY A 82 3.87 -16.93 15.25
CA GLY A 82 3.21 -15.64 15.49
C GLY A 82 1.84 -15.54 14.85
N ILE A 83 1.03 -14.65 15.42
CA ILE A 83 -0.27 -14.25 14.89
C ILE A 83 -0.17 -12.82 14.43
N LEU A 84 -0.55 -12.55 13.19
CA LEU A 84 -0.59 -11.22 12.59
C LEU A 84 -1.96 -10.58 12.81
N TYR A 85 -2.05 -9.26 12.62
CA TYR A 85 -3.35 -8.61 12.50
C TYR A 85 -4.03 -9.06 11.20
N ASP A 86 -5.32 -9.26 11.29
CA ASP A 86 -6.14 -9.54 10.11
C ASP A 86 -6.34 -8.25 9.31
N ARG A 87 -6.56 -8.43 8.01
CA ARG A 87 -6.89 -7.35 7.10
C ARG A 87 -8.27 -6.77 7.42
N ASP A 88 -8.45 -5.47 7.18
CA ASP A 88 -9.75 -4.84 7.32
C ASP A 88 -10.79 -5.44 6.35
N GLU A 89 -12.03 -5.62 6.81
CA GLU A 89 -13.14 -6.27 6.08
C GLU A 89 -13.49 -5.63 4.71
N TYR A 90 -13.00 -4.42 4.45
CA TYR A 90 -13.29 -3.68 3.21
C TYR A 90 -12.44 -4.08 2.00
N THR A 91 -11.54 -5.03 2.13
CA THR A 91 -10.66 -5.44 1.03
C THR A 91 -11.30 -6.57 0.24
N ILE A 92 -11.60 -6.31 -1.03
CA ILE A 92 -12.38 -7.15 -1.95
C ILE A 92 -11.64 -8.44 -2.37
N GLU A 93 -10.32 -8.50 -2.21
CA GLU A 93 -9.53 -9.66 -2.60
C GLU A 93 -9.08 -10.46 -1.38
N ALA A 94 -9.52 -11.71 -1.31
CA ALA A 94 -9.16 -12.66 -0.25
C ALA A 94 -7.75 -13.25 -0.45
N SER A 95 -6.73 -12.40 -0.53
CA SER A 95 -5.36 -12.88 -0.50
C SER A 95 -4.81 -12.71 0.91
N TYR A 96 -4.50 -13.81 1.56
CA TYR A 96 -3.92 -13.79 2.90
C TYR A 96 -2.40 -13.76 2.83
N VAL A 97 -1.79 -12.99 3.72
CA VAL A 97 -0.33 -12.96 3.88
C VAL A 97 0.07 -14.02 4.91
N VAL A 98 0.99 -14.89 4.53
CA VAL A 98 1.59 -15.88 5.41
C VAL A 98 3.10 -15.64 5.42
N PHE A 99 3.64 -15.25 6.58
CA PHE A 99 5.08 -15.15 6.74
C PHE A 99 5.69 -16.54 6.93
N GLY A 100 6.73 -16.81 6.13
CA GLY A 100 7.62 -17.93 6.32
C GLY A 100 9.05 -17.43 6.53
N SER A 101 9.92 -18.30 7.02
CA SER A 101 11.33 -17.96 7.18
C SER A 101 12.07 -17.95 5.84
N GLN A 102 13.18 -17.22 5.80
CA GLN A 102 14.11 -17.28 4.67
C GLN A 102 14.70 -18.68 4.47
N ASP A 103 14.90 -19.42 5.56
CA ASP A 103 15.43 -20.78 5.51
C ASP A 103 14.44 -21.73 4.81
N PHE A 104 13.15 -21.62 5.10
CA PHE A 104 12.11 -22.38 4.38
C PHE A 104 12.16 -22.11 2.87
N TYR A 105 12.27 -20.84 2.49
CA TYR A 105 12.37 -20.46 1.08
C TYR A 105 13.61 -21.05 0.42
N ASN A 106 14.76 -20.95 1.08
CA ASN A 106 16.03 -21.45 0.57
C ASN A 106 16.06 -22.97 0.43
N GLU A 107 15.38 -23.71 1.33
CA GLU A 107 15.27 -25.17 1.25
C GLU A 107 14.35 -25.66 0.12
N ARG A 108 13.31 -24.89 -0.20
CA ARG A 108 12.24 -25.32 -1.11
C ARG A 108 12.37 -24.82 -2.53
N VAL A 109 13.12 -23.74 -2.75
CA VAL A 109 13.30 -23.12 -4.05
C VAL A 109 14.77 -23.26 -4.48
N ALA A 110 15.00 -23.87 -5.65
CA ALA A 110 16.33 -24.01 -6.20
C ALA A 110 16.98 -22.63 -6.40
N GLU A 111 18.29 -22.53 -6.20
CA GLU A 111 19.01 -21.26 -6.21
C GLU A 111 18.77 -20.43 -7.49
N GLY A 112 18.72 -21.10 -8.65
CA GLY A 112 18.47 -20.44 -9.94
C GLY A 112 17.03 -19.95 -10.14
N ASP A 113 16.09 -20.43 -9.34
CA ASP A 113 14.66 -20.06 -9.42
C ASP A 113 14.24 -19.06 -8.33
N ARG A 114 15.16 -18.68 -7.46
CA ARG A 114 14.86 -17.75 -6.37
C ARG A 114 14.64 -16.36 -6.89
N GLN A 115 13.55 -15.74 -6.43
CA GLN A 115 13.18 -14.37 -6.76
C GLN A 115 13.15 -13.53 -5.48
N TYR A 116 13.78 -12.37 -5.54
CA TYR A 116 13.81 -11.41 -4.44
C TYR A 116 13.24 -10.07 -4.91
N ASN A 117 12.42 -9.47 -4.07
CA ASN A 117 11.98 -8.10 -4.24
C ASN A 117 12.85 -7.18 -3.38
N ILE A 118 13.42 -6.15 -3.99
CA ILE A 118 14.19 -5.13 -3.28
C ILE A 118 13.33 -3.90 -3.14
N TYR A 119 13.06 -3.50 -1.91
CA TYR A 119 12.35 -2.26 -1.59
C TYR A 119 13.34 -1.21 -1.16
N PHE A 120 13.21 0.00 -1.67
CA PHE A 120 14.02 1.13 -1.23
C PHE A 120 13.20 2.41 -1.23
N THR A 121 13.60 3.35 -0.40
CA THR A 121 13.08 4.71 -0.36
C THR A 121 14.18 5.68 -0.79
N LEU A 122 13.79 6.71 -1.49
CA LEU A 122 14.73 7.79 -1.83
C LEU A 122 14.97 8.65 -0.57
N SER A 123 16.21 9.11 -0.42
CA SER A 123 16.56 10.03 0.66
C SER A 123 15.89 11.38 0.45
N ASP A 124 15.53 12.08 1.54
CA ASP A 124 15.00 13.45 1.51
C ASP A 124 15.92 14.44 0.80
N SER A 125 17.21 14.15 0.74
CA SER A 125 18.22 14.94 0.00
C SER A 125 18.21 14.69 -1.50
N ALA A 126 17.51 13.67 -1.98
CA ALA A 126 17.43 13.31 -3.40
C ALA A 126 16.45 14.25 -4.12
N ASN A 127 16.70 15.45 -4.32
CA ASN A 127 15.86 16.50 -4.96
C ASN A 127 14.93 15.95 -6.09
N VAL A 128 13.97 15.11 -5.71
CA VAL A 128 13.03 14.43 -6.60
C VAL A 128 11.67 15.11 -6.59
N SER A 129 11.04 15.10 -7.75
CA SER A 129 9.69 15.61 -7.98
C SER A 129 8.93 14.58 -8.84
N MET A 130 7.62 14.74 -8.99
CA MET A 130 6.82 13.88 -9.88
C MET A 130 7.38 13.78 -11.31
N ASN A 131 8.05 14.82 -11.78
CA ASN A 131 8.54 14.88 -13.16
C ASN A 131 9.86 14.13 -13.37
N ASN A 132 10.66 13.91 -12.30
CA ASN A 132 11.99 13.31 -12.41
C ASN A 132 12.17 12.04 -11.58
N VAL A 133 11.22 11.65 -10.74
CA VAL A 133 11.34 10.48 -9.86
C VAL A 133 11.50 9.17 -10.65
N ALA A 134 10.71 8.97 -11.69
CA ALA A 134 10.79 7.74 -12.48
C ALA A 134 12.13 7.58 -13.22
N PRO A 135 12.69 8.61 -13.90
CA PRO A 135 14.06 8.55 -14.42
C PRO A 135 15.10 8.22 -13.35
N VAL A 136 15.04 8.85 -12.17
CA VAL A 136 16.00 8.61 -11.08
C VAL A 136 15.93 7.16 -10.60
N ILE A 137 14.72 6.61 -10.39
CA ILE A 137 14.54 5.21 -9.99
C ILE A 137 15.12 4.26 -11.02
N LYS A 138 14.92 4.52 -12.31
CA LYS A 138 15.46 3.71 -13.41
C LYS A 138 16.99 3.77 -13.48
N GLU A 139 17.57 4.94 -13.26
CA GLU A 139 19.03 5.10 -13.21
C GLU A 139 19.64 4.33 -12.04
N ILE A 140 19.01 4.33 -10.87
CA ILE A 140 19.42 3.53 -9.73
C ILE A 140 19.35 2.04 -10.07
N ALA A 141 18.24 1.58 -10.66
CA ALA A 141 18.08 0.18 -11.06
C ALA A 141 19.16 -0.25 -12.06
N ASP A 142 19.43 0.55 -13.09
CA ASP A 142 20.47 0.30 -14.07
C ASP A 142 21.87 0.22 -13.41
N SER A 143 22.16 1.09 -12.44
CA SER A 143 23.42 1.06 -11.69
C SER A 143 23.58 -0.20 -10.84
N CYS A 144 22.48 -0.81 -10.43
CA CYS A 144 22.44 -2.09 -9.70
C CYS A 144 22.37 -3.31 -10.62
N GLY A 145 22.37 -3.12 -11.94
CA GLY A 145 22.26 -4.21 -12.92
C GLY A 145 20.86 -4.82 -13.00
N ILE A 146 19.83 -4.10 -12.56
CA ILE A 146 18.44 -4.53 -12.59
C ILE A 146 17.81 -4.09 -13.92
N ASP A 147 17.25 -5.06 -14.66
CA ASP A 147 16.53 -4.77 -15.91
C ASP A 147 15.30 -3.88 -15.61
N GLN A 148 15.13 -2.81 -16.38
CA GLN A 148 14.05 -1.82 -16.20
C GLN A 148 12.64 -2.42 -16.23
N LYS A 149 12.43 -3.56 -16.91
CA LYS A 149 11.15 -4.27 -16.91
C LYS A 149 10.79 -4.85 -15.54
N ASN A 150 11.76 -5.04 -14.66
CA ASN A 150 11.59 -5.55 -13.30
C ASN A 150 11.44 -4.42 -12.27
N VAL A 151 11.45 -3.15 -12.71
CA VAL A 151 11.30 -1.99 -11.84
C VAL A 151 9.81 -1.68 -11.69
N ILE A 152 9.30 -1.80 -10.47
CA ILE A 152 7.92 -1.44 -10.13
C ILE A 152 7.95 -0.14 -9.34
N ILE A 153 7.31 0.88 -9.87
CA ILE A 153 7.17 2.18 -9.22
C ILE A 153 5.79 2.24 -8.56
N ASN A 154 5.75 2.59 -7.29
CA ASN A 154 4.48 2.80 -6.60
C ASN A 154 3.92 4.20 -6.93
N ASP A 155 3.30 4.32 -8.09
CA ASP A 155 2.77 5.58 -8.60
C ASP A 155 1.72 6.20 -7.66
N LEU A 156 0.90 5.39 -7.01
CA LEU A 156 -0.07 5.86 -6.03
C LEU A 156 0.61 6.55 -4.85
N TYR A 157 1.62 5.93 -4.28
CA TYR A 157 2.38 6.52 -3.18
C TYR A 157 3.06 7.82 -3.61
N LEU A 158 3.67 7.84 -4.79
CA LEU A 158 4.34 9.02 -5.32
C LEU A 158 3.36 10.18 -5.55
N GLN A 159 2.17 9.93 -6.06
CA GLN A 159 1.13 10.95 -6.22
C GLN A 159 0.70 11.57 -4.89
N TRP A 160 0.64 10.77 -3.83
CA TRP A 160 0.26 11.26 -2.50
C TRP A 160 1.37 12.04 -1.79
N VAL A 161 2.64 11.66 -1.99
CA VAL A 161 3.78 12.19 -1.23
C VAL A 161 4.44 13.37 -1.94
N LEU A 162 4.57 13.35 -3.26
CA LEU A 162 5.42 14.30 -3.99
C LEU A 162 4.71 15.55 -4.49
N GLN A 163 3.40 15.61 -4.60
CA GLN A 163 2.60 16.85 -4.84
C GLN A 163 1.20 16.55 -5.43
N PRO A 164 0.23 17.44 -5.27
CA PRO A 164 -1.01 17.36 -6.03
C PRO A 164 -0.71 17.38 -7.53
N SER A 165 -1.35 16.52 -8.30
CA SER A 165 -1.18 16.49 -9.75
C SER A 165 -1.49 17.85 -10.38
N TYR A 166 -0.85 18.18 -11.49
CA TYR A 166 -1.13 19.41 -12.24
C TYR A 166 -2.64 19.59 -12.50
N GLU A 167 -3.33 18.51 -12.78
CA GLU A 167 -4.79 18.48 -12.97
C GLU A 167 -5.53 18.95 -11.72
N MET A 168 -5.11 18.50 -10.53
CA MET A 168 -5.71 18.91 -9.26
C MET A 168 -5.48 20.40 -8.99
N ILE A 169 -4.28 20.92 -9.30
CA ILE A 169 -3.97 22.35 -9.19
C ILE A 169 -4.87 23.17 -10.12
N VAL A 170 -5.04 22.74 -11.38
CA VAL A 170 -5.89 23.40 -12.36
C VAL A 170 -7.36 23.38 -11.93
N VAL A 171 -7.87 22.26 -11.47
CA VAL A 171 -9.26 22.13 -10.98
C VAL A 171 -9.48 23.02 -9.77
N CYS A 172 -8.61 22.98 -8.77
CA CYS A 172 -8.71 23.84 -7.59
C CYS A 172 -8.60 25.33 -7.96
N GLY A 173 -7.66 25.68 -8.83
CA GLY A 173 -7.50 27.06 -9.32
C GLY A 173 -8.73 27.58 -10.05
N THR A 174 -9.35 26.75 -10.89
CA THR A 174 -10.59 27.09 -11.61
C THR A 174 -11.76 27.30 -10.65
N LEU A 175 -11.91 26.43 -9.64
CA LEU A 175 -12.93 26.59 -8.62
C LEU A 175 -12.75 27.88 -7.81
N ILE A 176 -11.53 28.17 -7.38
CA ILE A 176 -11.22 29.41 -6.64
C ILE A 176 -11.56 30.63 -7.50
N LEU A 177 -11.15 30.64 -8.77
CA LEU A 177 -11.48 31.72 -9.70
C LEU A 177 -12.98 31.90 -9.86
N GLY A 178 -13.74 30.82 -10.00
CA GLY A 178 -15.21 30.83 -10.06
C GLY A 178 -15.84 31.47 -8.82
N ILE A 179 -15.38 31.09 -7.63
CA ILE A 179 -15.87 31.64 -6.36
C ILE A 179 -15.58 33.15 -6.28
N VAL A 180 -14.37 33.57 -6.67
CA VAL A 180 -14.01 35.00 -6.67
C VAL A 180 -14.88 35.80 -7.62
N LEU A 181 -15.06 35.32 -8.85
CA LEU A 181 -15.93 35.98 -9.84
C LEU A 181 -17.37 36.09 -9.36
N PHE A 182 -17.92 34.98 -8.79
CA PHE A 182 -19.27 34.99 -8.23
C PHE A 182 -19.39 36.00 -7.09
N SER A 183 -18.41 36.05 -6.19
CA SER A 183 -18.38 36.99 -5.07
C SER A 183 -18.38 38.44 -5.55
N VAL A 184 -17.60 38.78 -6.59
CA VAL A 184 -17.57 40.11 -7.21
C VAL A 184 -18.95 40.48 -7.74
N VAL A 185 -19.62 39.57 -8.45
CA VAL A 185 -20.98 39.83 -9.00
C VAL A 185 -21.99 40.07 -7.87
N VAL A 186 -21.93 39.29 -6.80
CA VAL A 186 -22.84 39.48 -5.64
C VAL A 186 -22.60 40.82 -4.98
N ILE A 187 -21.35 41.17 -4.73
CA ILE A 187 -20.99 42.48 -4.13
C ILE A 187 -21.46 43.62 -5.02
N TYR A 188 -21.21 43.53 -6.32
CA TYR A 188 -21.65 44.55 -7.29
C TYR A 188 -23.19 44.74 -7.25
N ASN A 189 -23.98 43.66 -7.22
CA ASN A 189 -25.42 43.70 -7.15
C ASN A 189 -25.90 44.34 -5.84
N ILE A 190 -25.27 44.00 -4.70
CA ILE A 190 -25.60 44.63 -3.41
C ILE A 190 -25.38 46.13 -3.44
N PHE A 191 -24.21 46.58 -4.01
CA PHE A 191 -23.92 48.01 -4.15
C PHE A 191 -24.92 48.70 -5.08
N GLN A 192 -25.29 48.10 -6.21
CA GLN A 192 -26.28 48.66 -7.14
C GLN A 192 -27.65 48.87 -6.44
N VAL A 193 -28.10 47.86 -5.73
CA VAL A 193 -29.39 47.97 -4.99
C VAL A 193 -29.31 49.05 -3.89
N GLY A 194 -28.17 49.11 -3.16
CA GLY A 194 -27.97 50.09 -2.12
C GLY A 194 -27.93 51.53 -2.64
N ILE A 195 -27.28 51.75 -3.80
CA ILE A 195 -27.25 53.06 -4.46
C ILE A 195 -28.64 53.44 -4.97
N ALA A 196 -29.38 52.52 -5.60
CA ALA A 196 -30.72 52.78 -6.11
C ALA A 196 -31.71 53.16 -4.97
N GLN A 197 -31.62 52.51 -3.82
CA GLN A 197 -32.41 52.82 -2.63
C GLN A 197 -32.09 54.25 -2.12
N LYS A 198 -30.81 54.58 -1.99
CA LYS A 198 -30.41 55.95 -1.56
C LYS A 198 -30.86 57.02 -2.51
N VAL A 199 -30.73 56.81 -3.82
CA VAL A 199 -31.22 57.77 -4.83
C VAL A 199 -32.75 57.99 -4.71
N GLN A 200 -33.53 56.93 -4.44
CA GLN A 200 -34.95 57.04 -4.22
C GLN A 200 -35.29 57.78 -2.91
N GLU A 201 -34.53 57.56 -1.83
CA GLU A 201 -34.70 58.34 -0.59
C GLU A 201 -34.43 59.82 -0.79
N TYR A 202 -33.35 60.18 -1.44
CA TYR A 202 -33.03 61.58 -1.74
C TYR A 202 -34.03 62.25 -2.71
N GLY A 203 -34.60 61.45 -3.63
CA GLY A 203 -35.64 61.95 -4.53
C GLY A 203 -36.98 62.25 -3.87
N LYS A 204 -37.26 61.71 -2.68
CA LYS A 204 -38.50 61.97 -1.90
C LYS A 204 -38.42 63.21 -0.97
N ILE A 205 -37.23 63.79 -0.81
CA ILE A 205 -36.98 64.94 0.09
C ILE A 205 -37.11 66.30 -0.65
N LYS A 206 -37.47 66.27 -1.91
CA LYS A 206 -37.75 67.47 -2.68
C LYS A 206 -39.29 67.72 -2.77
#